data_e40738946f6b8020b67d2eae00fd1280
#
_entry.id   e40738946f6b8020b67d2eae00fd1280
#
_cell.length_a   1.000
_cell.length_b   1.000
_cell.length_c   1.000
_cell.angle_alpha   90.00
_cell.angle_beta   90.00
_cell.angle_gamma   90.00
#
_symmetry.space_group_name_H-M   'P 1'
#
loop_
_entity.id
_entity.type
_entity.pdbx_description
1 polymer ?
#
loop_
_entity_poly.entity_id
_entity_poly.type
_entity_poly.pdbx_seq_one_letter_code
_entity_poly.pdbx_strand_id
1 'polypeptide(L)'
;DKKIVSDFYSMMGDIYHQKGKNAEAYAAYDSSLVYNPDNIGTMNNYAYFLSVERKSLDKAEEMSYRTVKAEPSNATFLDTYAWILFEKGKYTEARIYMEQALQNDPDPSRVLLEHAGDIYYMAGQKEKALEYWKKADAKPVEKNEEAPSEKDKQRLKQKIAQKKYIAN
;
A
#
# COMPACT_ATOMS: atom_id res chain seq x y z
N ASP A 1 -17.86 -20.90 -12.85
CA ASP A 1 -16.41 -20.81 -12.86
C ASP A 1 -15.92 -20.20 -11.53
N LYS A 2 -15.03 -20.93 -10.85
CA LYS A 2 -14.50 -20.52 -9.53
C LYS A 2 -13.71 -19.22 -9.58
N LYS A 3 -13.00 -18.94 -10.66
CA LYS A 3 -12.24 -17.70 -10.82
C LYS A 3 -13.17 -16.51 -10.89
N ILE A 4 -14.28 -16.61 -11.60
CA ILE A 4 -15.28 -15.54 -11.68
C ILE A 4 -15.89 -15.29 -10.30
N VAL A 5 -16.23 -16.34 -9.56
CA VAL A 5 -16.78 -16.21 -8.19
C VAL A 5 -15.75 -15.54 -7.26
N SER A 6 -14.47 -15.92 -7.38
CA SER A 6 -13.39 -15.30 -6.63
C SER A 6 -13.32 -13.79 -6.90
N ASP A 7 -13.39 -13.41 -8.17
CA ASP A 7 -13.35 -11.99 -8.56
C ASP A 7 -14.54 -11.20 -8.01
N PHE A 8 -15.74 -11.81 -8.00
CA PHE A 8 -16.92 -11.21 -7.38
C PHE A 8 -16.71 -10.93 -5.90
N TYR A 9 -16.20 -11.89 -5.14
CA TYR A 9 -15.93 -11.70 -3.73
C TYR A 9 -14.84 -10.64 -3.50
N SER A 10 -13.83 -10.59 -4.37
CA SER A 10 -12.80 -9.56 -4.32
C SER A 10 -13.41 -8.16 -4.49
N MET A 11 -14.27 -7.99 -5.49
CA MET A 11 -15.00 -6.73 -5.71
C MET A 11 -15.88 -6.35 -4.53
N MET A 12 -16.58 -7.34 -3.94
CA MET A 12 -17.37 -7.11 -2.73
C MET A 12 -16.49 -6.63 -1.57
N GLY A 13 -15.31 -7.23 -1.40
CA GLY A 13 -14.35 -6.80 -0.39
C GLY A 13 -13.94 -5.34 -0.57
N ASP A 14 -13.63 -4.94 -1.80
CA ASP A 14 -13.27 -3.56 -2.13
C ASP A 14 -14.41 -2.59 -1.80
N ILE A 15 -15.65 -2.95 -2.16
CA ILE A 15 -16.83 -2.13 -1.87
C ILE A 15 -17.06 -2.00 -0.37
N TYR A 16 -17.00 -3.10 0.37
CA TYR A 16 -17.15 -3.05 1.82
C TYR A 16 -16.08 -2.19 2.47
N HIS A 17 -14.84 -2.30 2.00
CA HIS A 17 -13.74 -1.48 2.52
C HIS A 17 -14.01 0.01 2.28
N GLN A 18 -14.46 0.39 1.09
CA GLN A 18 -14.81 1.78 0.77
C GLN A 18 -15.92 2.32 1.68
N LYS A 19 -16.81 1.45 2.14
CA LYS A 19 -17.89 1.81 3.07
C LYS A 19 -17.47 1.80 4.54
N GLY A 20 -16.20 1.53 4.82
CA GLY A 20 -15.70 1.42 6.19
C GLY A 20 -16.12 0.15 6.92
N LYS A 21 -16.63 -0.85 6.19
CA LYS A 21 -17.07 -2.14 6.74
C LYS A 21 -15.94 -3.15 6.65
N ASN A 22 -14.91 -2.98 7.49
CA ASN A 22 -13.67 -3.74 7.38
C ASN A 22 -13.84 -5.22 7.66
N ALA A 23 -14.66 -5.61 8.65
CA ALA A 23 -14.91 -7.01 8.96
C ALA A 23 -15.57 -7.75 7.78
N GLU A 24 -16.57 -7.13 7.15
CA GLU A 24 -17.23 -7.68 5.97
C GLU A 24 -16.28 -7.73 4.77
N ALA A 25 -15.41 -6.72 4.63
CA ALA A 25 -14.40 -6.70 3.57
C ALA A 25 -13.46 -7.90 3.70
N TYR A 26 -12.95 -8.15 4.89
CA TYR A 26 -12.03 -9.27 5.12
C TYR A 26 -12.69 -10.62 4.92
N ALA A 27 -13.95 -10.77 5.35
CA ALA A 27 -14.73 -11.99 5.09
C ALA A 27 -14.90 -12.24 3.58
N ALA A 28 -15.15 -11.19 2.80
CA ALA A 28 -15.28 -11.29 1.35
C ALA A 28 -13.94 -11.68 0.70
N TYR A 29 -12.83 -11.08 1.13
CA TYR A 29 -11.50 -11.46 0.63
C TYR A 29 -11.15 -12.91 0.98
N ASP A 30 -11.47 -13.36 2.18
CA ASP A 30 -11.28 -14.75 2.57
C ASP A 30 -12.07 -15.69 1.65
N SER A 31 -13.32 -15.35 1.35
CA SER A 31 -14.15 -16.11 0.40
C SER A 31 -13.55 -16.13 -1.00
N SER A 32 -13.05 -14.97 -1.46
CA SER A 32 -12.36 -14.87 -2.75
C SER A 32 -11.20 -15.88 -2.85
N LEU A 33 -10.39 -15.97 -1.80
CA LEU A 33 -9.22 -16.86 -1.76
C LEU A 33 -9.58 -18.32 -1.56
N VAL A 34 -10.78 -18.63 -1.04
CA VAL A 34 -11.30 -20.00 -1.05
C VAL A 34 -11.61 -20.46 -2.47
N TYR A 35 -12.24 -19.62 -3.28
CA TYR A 35 -12.58 -19.96 -4.66
C TYR A 35 -11.38 -19.92 -5.60
N ASN A 36 -10.44 -19.02 -5.38
CA ASN A 36 -9.19 -18.97 -6.14
C ASN A 36 -8.02 -18.59 -5.20
N PRO A 37 -7.31 -19.60 -4.67
CA PRO A 37 -6.19 -19.37 -3.76
C PRO A 37 -5.02 -18.59 -4.38
N ASP A 38 -4.99 -18.47 -5.71
CA ASP A 38 -3.92 -17.76 -6.44
C ASP A 38 -4.38 -16.40 -6.97
N ASN A 39 -5.47 -15.86 -6.44
CA ASN A 39 -5.94 -14.52 -6.83
C ASN A 39 -5.03 -13.46 -6.22
N ILE A 40 -3.97 -13.09 -6.96
CA ILE A 40 -2.96 -12.15 -6.48
C ILE A 40 -3.52 -10.74 -6.30
N GLY A 41 -4.51 -10.34 -7.09
CA GLY A 41 -5.18 -9.05 -6.90
C GLY A 41 -5.87 -8.96 -5.54
N THR A 42 -6.59 -10.01 -5.16
CA THR A 42 -7.21 -10.10 -3.82
C THR A 42 -6.15 -10.09 -2.72
N MET A 43 -5.08 -10.88 -2.88
CA MET A 43 -3.99 -10.92 -1.90
C MET A 43 -3.39 -9.54 -1.69
N ASN A 44 -3.15 -8.79 -2.75
CA ASN A 44 -2.58 -7.45 -2.64
C ASN A 44 -3.49 -6.50 -1.88
N ASN A 45 -4.77 -6.43 -2.25
CA ASN A 45 -5.72 -5.52 -1.60
C ASN A 45 -5.93 -5.89 -0.13
N TYR A 46 -6.11 -7.16 0.15
CA TYR A 46 -6.28 -7.68 1.50
C TYR A 46 -5.06 -7.35 2.37
N ALA A 47 -3.88 -7.68 1.88
CA ALA A 47 -2.63 -7.42 2.59
C ALA A 47 -2.42 -5.93 2.85
N TYR A 48 -2.70 -5.08 1.87
CA TYR A 48 -2.57 -3.64 2.02
C TYR A 48 -3.49 -3.10 3.12
N PHE A 49 -4.77 -3.46 3.09
CA PHE A 49 -5.72 -2.97 4.09
C PHE A 49 -5.42 -3.48 5.50
N LEU A 50 -4.96 -4.71 5.63
CA LEU A 50 -4.47 -5.22 6.91
C LEU A 50 -3.29 -4.37 7.43
N SER A 51 -2.36 -4.01 6.55
CA SER A 51 -1.21 -3.20 6.92
C SER A 51 -1.60 -1.79 7.38
N VAL A 52 -2.58 -1.18 6.72
CA VAL A 52 -3.09 0.15 7.10
C VAL A 52 -3.70 0.12 8.49
N GLU A 53 -4.41 -0.95 8.83
CA GLU A 53 -4.96 -1.15 10.16
C GLU A 53 -3.97 -1.72 11.19
N ARG A 54 -2.78 -2.07 10.74
CA ARG A 54 -1.73 -2.74 11.55
C ARG A 54 -2.23 -4.03 12.20
N LYS A 55 -3.02 -4.79 11.45
CA LYS A 55 -3.58 -6.08 11.89
C LYS A 55 -2.99 -7.22 11.07
N SER A 56 -2.74 -8.35 11.73
CA SER A 56 -2.30 -9.59 11.07
C SER A 56 -1.14 -9.36 10.08
N LEU A 57 -0.13 -8.62 10.52
CA LEU A 57 0.98 -8.20 9.65
C LEU A 57 1.77 -9.40 9.09
N ASP A 58 1.86 -10.51 9.81
CA ASP A 58 2.52 -11.71 9.30
C ASP A 58 1.74 -12.33 8.14
N LYS A 59 0.42 -12.40 8.25
CA LYS A 59 -0.46 -12.85 7.16
C LYS A 59 -0.37 -11.91 5.95
N ALA A 60 -0.38 -10.59 6.21
CA ALA A 60 -0.23 -9.59 5.16
C ALA A 60 1.11 -9.74 4.42
N GLU A 61 2.20 -9.93 5.16
CA GLU A 61 3.54 -10.12 4.57
C GLU A 61 3.58 -11.37 3.68
N GLU A 62 3.02 -12.49 4.14
CA GLU A 62 2.99 -13.73 3.37
C GLU A 62 2.21 -13.57 2.06
N MET A 63 1.01 -13.01 2.11
CA MET A 63 0.19 -12.77 0.93
C MET A 63 0.88 -11.82 -0.05
N SER A 64 1.41 -10.73 0.45
CA SER A 64 2.08 -9.73 -0.38
C SER A 64 3.37 -10.27 -1.02
N TYR A 65 4.13 -11.08 -0.28
CA TYR A 65 5.31 -11.75 -0.83
C TYR A 65 4.94 -12.65 -2.02
N ARG A 66 3.83 -13.36 -1.95
CA ARG A 66 3.32 -14.17 -3.08
C ARG A 66 3.01 -13.32 -4.29
N THR A 67 2.47 -12.11 -4.11
CA THR A 67 2.19 -11.21 -5.24
C THR A 67 3.47 -10.75 -5.92
N VAL A 68 4.48 -10.40 -5.15
CA VAL A 68 5.78 -9.94 -5.66
C VAL A 68 6.51 -11.09 -6.38
N LYS A 69 6.41 -12.31 -5.88
CA LYS A 69 6.98 -13.48 -6.57
C LYS A 69 6.30 -13.74 -7.90
N ALA A 70 4.97 -13.56 -7.96
CA ALA A 70 4.21 -13.77 -9.20
C ALA A 70 4.49 -12.70 -10.25
N GLU A 71 4.63 -11.44 -9.83
CA GLU A 71 4.86 -10.30 -10.71
C GLU A 71 5.95 -9.38 -10.13
N PRO A 72 7.24 -9.75 -10.31
CA PRO A 72 8.35 -9.04 -9.67
C PRO A 72 8.55 -7.58 -10.11
N SER A 73 7.96 -7.17 -11.24
CA SER A 73 8.07 -5.82 -11.78
C SER A 73 6.80 -4.98 -11.58
N ASN A 74 5.80 -5.53 -10.87
CA ASN A 74 4.56 -4.80 -10.60
C ASN A 74 4.80 -3.79 -9.48
N ALA A 75 4.86 -2.51 -9.82
CA ALA A 75 5.17 -1.43 -8.88
C ALA A 75 4.16 -1.34 -7.73
N THR A 76 2.86 -1.60 -8.00
CA THR A 76 1.81 -1.60 -6.98
C THR A 76 2.04 -2.71 -5.95
N PHE A 77 2.41 -3.90 -6.40
CA PHE A 77 2.69 -5.02 -5.51
C PHE A 77 3.97 -4.78 -4.70
N LEU A 78 5.00 -4.21 -5.33
CA LEU A 78 6.24 -3.86 -4.65
C LEU A 78 6.01 -2.78 -3.59
N ASP A 79 5.19 -1.78 -3.87
CA ASP A 79 4.81 -0.73 -2.91
C ASP A 79 4.09 -1.34 -1.69
N THR A 80 3.10 -2.20 -1.93
CA THR A 80 2.37 -2.86 -0.85
C THR A 80 3.30 -3.68 0.03
N TYR A 81 4.18 -4.46 -0.56
CA TYR A 81 5.14 -5.27 0.19
C TYR A 81 6.11 -4.41 1.00
N ALA A 82 6.64 -3.36 0.38
CA ALA A 82 7.51 -2.41 1.07
C ALA A 82 6.80 -1.74 2.26
N TRP A 83 5.53 -1.37 2.09
CA TRP A 83 4.75 -0.75 3.16
C TRP A 83 4.51 -1.69 4.33
N ILE A 84 4.20 -2.96 4.06
CA ILE A 84 4.04 -3.99 5.11
C ILE A 84 5.35 -4.17 5.89
N LEU A 85 6.47 -4.24 5.20
CA LEU A 85 7.79 -4.32 5.85
C LEU A 85 8.06 -3.09 6.73
N PHE A 86 7.68 -1.90 6.24
CA PHE A 86 7.76 -0.67 7.02
C PHE A 86 6.94 -0.75 8.30
N GLU A 87 5.69 -1.18 8.22
CA GLU A 87 4.82 -1.34 9.40
C GLU A 87 5.35 -2.38 10.40
N LYS A 88 6.14 -3.34 9.93
CA LYS A 88 6.82 -4.32 10.78
C LYS A 88 8.15 -3.81 11.34
N GLY A 89 8.56 -2.59 11.03
CA GLY A 89 9.83 -2.01 11.46
C GLY A 89 11.05 -2.47 10.68
N LYS A 90 10.86 -3.17 9.56
CA LYS A 90 11.94 -3.67 8.69
C LYS A 90 12.32 -2.62 7.65
N TYR A 91 12.88 -1.51 8.11
CA TYR A 91 13.07 -0.30 7.28
C TYR A 91 14.07 -0.49 6.15
N THR A 92 15.17 -1.20 6.38
CA THR A 92 16.19 -1.44 5.35
C THR A 92 15.64 -2.29 4.21
N GLU A 93 14.91 -3.36 4.54
CA GLU A 93 14.26 -4.20 3.53
C GLU A 93 13.16 -3.43 2.80
N ALA A 94 12.35 -2.66 3.53
CA ALA A 94 11.30 -1.83 2.93
C ALA A 94 11.88 -0.88 1.89
N ARG A 95 13.02 -0.26 2.17
CA ARG A 95 13.70 0.63 1.24
C ARG A 95 14.09 -0.09 -0.05
N ILE A 96 14.63 -1.30 0.04
CA ILE A 96 15.05 -2.07 -1.13
C ILE A 96 13.86 -2.30 -2.08
N TYR A 97 12.71 -2.73 -1.55
CA TYR A 97 11.52 -2.98 -2.36
C TYR A 97 10.88 -1.69 -2.86
N MET A 98 10.93 -0.61 -2.07
CA MET A 98 10.44 0.69 -2.52
C MET A 98 11.29 1.24 -3.68
N GLU A 99 12.60 1.07 -3.64
CA GLU A 99 13.47 1.46 -4.75
C GLU A 99 13.09 0.70 -6.03
N GLN A 100 12.78 -0.59 -5.93
CA GLN A 100 12.30 -1.37 -7.07
C GLN A 100 10.95 -0.87 -7.58
N ALA A 101 10.03 -0.53 -6.68
CA ALA A 101 8.73 0.04 -7.08
C ALA A 101 8.91 1.33 -7.88
N LEU A 102 9.76 2.23 -7.39
CA LEU A 102 10.04 3.50 -8.07
C LEU A 102 10.70 3.30 -9.42
N GLN A 103 11.58 2.30 -9.56
CA GLN A 103 12.22 1.98 -10.85
C GLN A 103 11.24 1.44 -11.88
N ASN A 104 10.15 0.81 -11.44
CA ASN A 104 9.15 0.20 -12.31
C ASN A 104 7.91 1.05 -12.54
N ASP A 105 7.86 2.26 -11.98
CA ASP A 105 6.73 3.18 -12.15
C ASP A 105 7.22 4.56 -12.59
N PRO A 106 7.07 4.91 -13.88
CA PRO A 106 7.51 6.21 -14.38
C PRO A 106 6.67 7.39 -13.89
N ASP A 107 5.46 7.13 -13.39
CA ASP A 107 4.54 8.16 -12.89
C ASP A 107 3.90 7.71 -11.57
N PRO A 108 4.67 7.67 -10.46
CA PRO A 108 4.17 7.15 -9.19
C PRO A 108 3.01 7.98 -8.64
N SER A 109 2.05 7.30 -7.99
CA SER A 109 0.93 7.95 -7.33
C SER A 109 1.37 8.75 -6.10
N ARG A 110 0.50 9.65 -5.64
CA ARG A 110 0.70 10.38 -4.39
C ARG A 110 0.97 9.44 -3.20
N VAL A 111 0.18 8.36 -3.10
CA VAL A 111 0.31 7.38 -2.02
C VAL A 111 1.67 6.69 -2.06
N LEU A 112 2.11 6.24 -3.23
CA LEU A 112 3.42 5.59 -3.37
C LEU A 112 4.55 6.55 -3.02
N LEU A 113 4.48 7.79 -3.47
CA LEU A 113 5.49 8.81 -3.17
C LEU A 113 5.55 9.13 -1.67
N GLU A 114 4.40 9.19 -0.99
CA GLU A 114 4.36 9.42 0.46
C GLU A 114 4.94 8.21 1.21
N HIS A 115 4.59 6.98 0.82
CA HIS A 115 5.21 5.77 1.35
C HIS A 115 6.72 5.80 1.20
N ALA A 116 7.20 6.21 0.02
CA ALA A 116 8.64 6.32 -0.23
C ALA A 116 9.31 7.29 0.74
N GLY A 117 8.71 8.46 0.96
CA GLY A 117 9.22 9.42 1.93
C GLY A 117 9.29 8.84 3.34
N ASP A 118 8.23 8.20 3.79
CA ASP A 118 8.17 7.57 5.12
C ASP A 118 9.25 6.49 5.28
N ILE A 119 9.39 5.63 4.27
CA ILE A 119 10.37 4.54 4.27
C ILE A 119 11.80 5.07 4.27
N TYR A 120 12.12 6.03 3.39
CA TYR A 120 13.46 6.61 3.34
C TYR A 120 13.82 7.32 4.65
N TYR A 121 12.86 8.01 5.28
CA TYR A 121 13.12 8.66 6.55
C TYR A 121 13.52 7.66 7.63
N MET A 122 12.72 6.61 7.80
CA MET A 122 12.99 5.59 8.82
C MET A 122 14.22 4.74 8.51
N ALA A 123 14.61 4.67 7.24
CA ALA A 123 15.86 4.03 6.81
C ALA A 123 17.10 4.94 6.96
N GLY A 124 16.94 6.15 7.50
CA GLY A 124 18.02 7.08 7.78
C GLY A 124 18.38 8.05 6.65
N GLN A 125 17.61 8.07 5.55
CA GLN A 125 17.83 8.97 4.42
C GLN A 125 16.86 10.15 4.46
N LYS A 126 17.04 11.04 5.40
CA LYS A 126 16.10 12.13 5.71
C LYS A 126 15.92 13.15 4.59
N GLU A 127 17.00 13.48 3.88
CA GLU A 127 16.94 14.44 2.77
C GLU A 127 16.13 13.87 1.60
N LYS A 128 16.35 12.60 1.28
CA LYS A 128 15.61 11.90 0.23
C LYS A 128 14.14 11.76 0.61
N ALA A 129 13.84 11.52 1.88
CA ALA A 129 12.48 11.49 2.39
C ALA A 129 11.76 12.81 2.12
N LEU A 130 12.39 13.94 2.44
CA LEU A 130 11.81 15.26 2.21
C LEU A 130 11.53 15.50 0.73
N GLU A 131 12.42 15.07 -0.16
CA GLU A 131 12.24 15.16 -1.61
C GLU A 131 10.97 14.41 -2.05
N TYR A 132 10.77 13.16 -1.59
CA TYR A 132 9.61 12.37 -1.96
C TYR A 132 8.30 12.89 -1.35
N TRP A 133 8.33 13.39 -0.13
CA TRP A 133 7.15 14.04 0.46
C TRP A 133 6.73 15.28 -0.34
N LYS A 134 7.68 16.09 -0.78
CA LYS A 134 7.39 17.27 -1.62
C LYS A 134 6.80 16.85 -2.97
N LYS A 135 7.32 15.79 -3.58
CA LYS A 135 6.77 15.24 -4.83
C LYS A 135 5.33 14.75 -4.63
N ALA A 136 5.06 14.07 -3.51
CA ALA A 136 3.71 13.60 -3.18
C ALA A 136 2.75 14.77 -3.01
N ASP A 137 3.14 15.81 -2.28
CA ASP A 137 2.29 16.98 -2.02
C ASP A 137 2.00 17.76 -3.31
N ALA A 138 2.94 17.79 -4.24
CA ALA A 138 2.78 18.46 -5.54
C ALA A 138 1.96 17.65 -6.55
N LYS A 139 1.68 16.37 -6.29
CA LYS A 139 0.97 15.51 -7.22
C LYS A 139 -0.50 15.91 -7.32
N PRO A 140 -1.03 16.20 -8.52
CA PRO A 140 -2.45 16.50 -8.68
C PRO A 140 -3.30 15.26 -8.39
N VAL A 141 -4.51 15.47 -7.87
CA VAL A 141 -5.50 14.40 -7.70
C VAL A 141 -6.17 14.15 -9.06
N GLU A 142 -6.06 12.93 -9.55
CA GLU A 142 -6.68 12.55 -10.81
C GLU A 142 -8.17 12.30 -10.65
N LYS A 143 -8.94 12.48 -11.76
CA LYS A 143 -10.41 12.40 -11.71
C LYS A 143 -10.97 11.07 -11.24
N ASN A 144 -10.18 10.00 -11.40
CA ASN A 144 -10.60 8.63 -11.05
C ASN A 144 -10.00 8.12 -9.73
N GLU A 145 -9.27 8.98 -9.02
CA GLU A 145 -8.69 8.63 -7.73
C GLU A 145 -9.54 9.19 -6.60
N GLU A 146 -9.61 8.44 -5.51
CA GLU A 146 -10.18 8.94 -4.28
C GLU A 146 -9.31 10.09 -3.78
N ALA A 147 -9.91 11.27 -3.59
CA ALA A 147 -9.18 12.43 -3.11
C ALA A 147 -8.68 12.16 -1.67
N PRO A 148 -7.42 12.51 -1.35
CA PRO A 148 -6.93 12.40 0.02
C PRO A 148 -7.76 13.30 0.95
N SER A 149 -8.01 12.84 2.17
CA SER A 149 -8.71 13.63 3.17
C SER A 149 -7.91 14.90 3.54
N GLU A 150 -8.59 15.92 4.06
CA GLU A 150 -7.91 17.11 4.56
C GLU A 150 -6.90 16.76 5.66
N LYS A 151 -7.23 15.80 6.50
CA LYS A 151 -6.34 15.30 7.55
C LYS A 151 -5.06 14.69 6.98
N ASP A 152 -5.19 13.89 5.92
CA ASP A 152 -4.04 13.28 5.24
C ASP A 152 -3.17 14.33 4.56
N LYS A 153 -3.79 15.31 3.89
CA LYS A 153 -3.07 16.43 3.26
C LYS A 153 -2.29 17.24 4.30
N GLN A 154 -2.91 17.55 5.43
CA GLN A 154 -2.26 18.32 6.50
C GLN A 154 -1.11 17.54 7.13
N ARG A 155 -1.26 16.25 7.34
CA ARG A 155 -0.19 15.40 7.88
C ARG A 155 1.03 15.41 6.95
N LEU A 156 0.82 15.28 5.64
CA LEU A 156 1.91 15.35 4.68
C LEU A 156 2.61 16.72 4.73
N LYS A 157 1.86 17.81 4.77
CA LYS A 157 2.43 19.16 4.90
C LYS A 157 3.22 19.31 6.20
N GLN A 158 2.76 18.72 7.29
CA GLN A 158 3.49 18.74 8.57
C GLN A 158 4.79 17.94 8.50
N LYS A 159 4.81 16.79 7.82
CA LYS A 159 6.04 16.03 7.58
C LYS A 159 7.08 16.88 6.86
N ILE A 160 6.65 17.61 5.84
CA ILE A 160 7.51 18.50 5.06
C ILE A 160 8.02 19.66 5.93
N ALA A 161 7.12 20.33 6.65
CA ALA A 161 7.47 21.50 7.48
C ALA A 161 8.39 21.13 8.63
N GLN A 162 8.12 20.02 9.30
CA GLN A 162 8.89 19.55 10.46
C GLN A 162 10.09 18.69 10.06
N LYS A 163 10.19 18.30 8.79
CA LYS A 163 11.25 17.43 8.25
C LYS A 163 11.39 16.13 9.02
N LYS A 164 10.24 15.50 9.35
CA LYS A 164 10.20 14.24 10.08
C LYS A 164 8.97 13.41 9.74
N TYR A 165 9.08 12.09 9.93
CA TYR A 165 7.95 11.18 9.82
C TYR A 165 6.93 11.44 10.94
N ILE A 166 5.65 11.41 10.56
CA ILE A 166 4.51 11.52 11.48
C ILE A 166 3.58 10.37 11.13
N ALA A 167 3.31 9.50 12.11
CA ALA A 167 2.44 8.33 11.91
C ALA A 167 0.97 8.73 11.71
N ASN A 168 0.25 7.88 11.02
CA ASN A 168 -1.20 8.02 10.84
C ASN A 168 -1.95 7.79 12.15
#